data_74614f02ee98a508e3ac382ddf4d033b
#
_entry.id   74614f02ee98a508e3ac382ddf4d033b
#
_cell.length_a   1.000
_cell.length_b   1.000
_cell.length_c   1.000
_cell.angle_alpha   90.00
_cell.angle_beta   90.00
_cell.angle_gamma   90.00
#
_symmetry.space_group_name_H-M   'P 1'
#
loop_
_entity.id
_entity.type
_entity.pdbx_description
1 polymer ?
#
loop_
_entity_poly.entity_id
_entity_poly.type
_entity_poly.pdbx_seq_one_letter_code
_entity_poly.pdbx_strand_id
1 'polypeptide(L)'
;AIKLEKIKEINIASHETIEEKFLTKNKTLKPRHQRDIKRLLSLIKSFAILNVWWRERNGSTITANEDDINEAFKLWDKIAVSQELNLPPYIYNLYKEVILPAWEVKNSDRSEVFEEITGKLGLSRQEVLDKHFEVYGRMLDSHQLRQQILPMLETAGLIVQEQDPSDKR
;
A
#
# COMPACT_ATOMS: atom_id res chain seq x y z
N ALA A 1 -8.91 -28.81 -4.41
CA ALA A 1 -8.66 -29.42 -3.09
C ALA A 1 -9.53 -28.75 -2.01
N ILE A 2 -9.41 -27.45 -1.74
CA ILE A 2 -10.19 -26.75 -0.68
C ILE A 2 -11.71 -26.95 -0.81
N LYS A 3 -12.29 -26.96 -2.01
CA LYS A 3 -13.73 -27.22 -2.24
C LYS A 3 -14.20 -28.57 -1.71
N LEU A 4 -13.32 -29.55 -1.55
CA LEU A 4 -13.64 -30.89 -1.03
C LEU A 4 -13.82 -30.89 0.48
N GLU A 5 -13.28 -29.89 1.18
CA GLU A 5 -13.29 -29.80 2.64
C GLU A 5 -14.66 -29.46 3.22
N LYS A 6 -15.63 -29.04 2.42
CA LYS A 6 -17.02 -28.72 2.82
C LYS A 6 -17.12 -27.79 4.02
N ILE A 7 -16.21 -26.80 4.13
CA ILE A 7 -16.27 -25.79 5.18
C ILE A 7 -17.48 -24.88 4.94
N LYS A 8 -18.29 -24.72 5.97
CA LYS A 8 -19.47 -23.84 5.96
C LYS A 8 -19.30 -22.57 6.78
N GLU A 9 -18.47 -22.67 7.84
CA GLU A 9 -18.32 -21.59 8.77
C GLU A 9 -16.84 -21.45 9.20
N ILE A 10 -16.44 -20.20 9.49
CA ILE A 10 -15.09 -19.87 9.97
C ILE A 10 -15.24 -18.99 11.19
N ASN A 11 -14.86 -19.55 12.34
CA ASN A 11 -14.78 -18.82 13.59
C ASN A 11 -13.41 -18.15 13.74
N ILE A 12 -13.32 -17.13 14.57
CA ILE A 12 -12.08 -16.46 14.91
C ILE A 12 -11.88 -16.61 16.42
N ALA A 13 -10.73 -17.18 16.82
CA ALA A 13 -10.46 -17.51 18.22
C ALA A 13 -10.35 -16.28 19.13
N SER A 14 -9.78 -15.19 18.65
CA SER A 14 -9.40 -14.03 19.47
C SER A 14 -9.94 -12.73 18.91
N HIS A 15 -11.20 -12.41 19.16
CA HIS A 15 -11.79 -11.12 18.78
C HIS A 15 -11.15 -9.94 19.51
N GLU A 16 -10.82 -10.11 20.79
CA GLU A 16 -10.17 -9.09 21.62
C GLU A 16 -8.81 -8.67 21.05
N THR A 17 -8.00 -9.63 20.62
CA THR A 17 -6.70 -9.35 19.99
C THR A 17 -6.84 -8.55 18.71
N ILE A 18 -7.89 -8.80 17.93
CA ILE A 18 -8.15 -8.04 16.69
C ILE A 18 -8.55 -6.60 17.02
N GLU A 19 -9.44 -6.44 17.98
CA GLU A 19 -9.91 -5.14 18.44
C GLU A 19 -8.74 -4.30 18.97
N GLU A 20 -7.95 -4.84 19.88
CA GLU A 20 -6.79 -4.17 20.45
C GLU A 20 -5.79 -3.74 19.36
N LYS A 21 -5.39 -4.64 18.48
CA LYS A 21 -4.47 -4.34 17.37
C LYS A 21 -5.02 -3.28 16.41
N PHE A 22 -6.32 -3.37 16.10
CA PHE A 22 -6.96 -2.42 15.21
C PHE A 22 -7.06 -1.03 15.82
N LEU A 23 -7.45 -0.91 17.09
CA LEU A 23 -7.57 0.35 17.82
C LEU A 23 -6.21 1.00 18.10
N THR A 24 -5.20 0.21 18.42
CA THR A 24 -3.83 0.70 18.63
C THR A 24 -3.29 1.39 17.37
N LYS A 25 -3.60 0.85 16.18
CA LYS A 25 -3.21 1.44 14.90
C LYS A 25 -4.06 2.64 14.49
N ASN A 26 -5.32 2.66 14.89
CA ASN A 26 -6.29 3.68 14.48
C ASN A 26 -6.76 4.50 15.67
N LYS A 27 -5.86 5.32 16.24
CA LYS A 27 -6.13 6.14 17.43
C LYS A 27 -7.35 7.05 17.26
N THR A 28 -7.62 7.54 16.06
CA THR A 28 -8.81 8.31 15.72
C THR A 28 -9.67 7.53 14.75
N LEU A 29 -10.85 7.09 15.21
CA LEU A 29 -11.78 6.33 14.41
C LEU A 29 -12.48 7.23 13.38
N LYS A 30 -12.47 6.81 12.12
CA LYS A 30 -13.13 7.43 10.98
C LYS A 30 -14.30 6.54 10.51
N PRO A 31 -15.37 7.06 9.89
CA PRO A 31 -16.49 6.24 9.39
C PRO A 31 -16.07 5.09 8.48
N ARG A 32 -14.98 5.25 7.70
CA ARG A 32 -14.42 4.21 6.84
C ARG A 32 -13.96 2.97 7.61
N HIS A 33 -13.54 3.11 8.88
CA HIS A 33 -13.02 2.00 9.68
C HIS A 33 -14.06 0.91 9.93
N GLN A 34 -15.36 1.22 9.88
CA GLN A 34 -16.43 0.22 9.93
C GLN A 34 -16.40 -0.73 8.72
N ARG A 35 -16.03 -0.22 7.56
CA ARG A 35 -15.85 -1.02 6.34
C ARG A 35 -14.51 -1.76 6.37
N ASP A 36 -13.49 -1.11 6.87
CA ASP A 36 -12.12 -1.62 6.90
C ASP A 36 -12.01 -2.80 7.85
N ILE A 37 -12.63 -2.77 9.03
CA ILE A 37 -12.65 -3.91 9.96
C ILE A 37 -13.34 -5.14 9.33
N LYS A 38 -14.42 -4.94 8.57
CA LYS A 38 -15.09 -6.05 7.87
C LYS A 38 -14.19 -6.70 6.82
N ARG A 39 -13.40 -5.90 6.10
CA ARG A 39 -12.42 -6.39 5.13
C ARG A 39 -11.29 -7.14 5.79
N LEU A 40 -10.77 -6.62 6.90
CA LEU A 40 -9.74 -7.29 7.71
C LEU A 40 -10.24 -8.64 8.22
N LEU A 41 -11.45 -8.72 8.78
CA LEU A 41 -12.06 -9.99 9.20
C LEU A 41 -12.20 -10.98 8.03
N SER A 42 -12.54 -10.49 6.83
CA SER A 42 -12.57 -11.33 5.63
C SER A 42 -11.19 -11.85 5.23
N LEU A 43 -10.13 -11.06 5.39
CA LEU A 43 -8.75 -11.50 5.15
C LEU A 43 -8.34 -12.58 6.14
N ILE A 44 -8.62 -12.41 7.44
CA ILE A 44 -8.35 -13.43 8.47
C ILE A 44 -9.02 -14.75 8.11
N LYS A 45 -10.30 -14.71 7.75
CA LYS A 45 -11.04 -15.90 7.32
C LYS A 45 -10.45 -16.53 6.05
N SER A 46 -9.95 -15.71 5.12
CA SER A 46 -9.29 -16.21 3.91
C SER A 46 -7.99 -16.94 4.22
N PHE A 47 -7.17 -16.44 5.15
CA PHE A 47 -5.96 -17.12 5.61
C PHE A 47 -6.30 -18.45 6.30
N ALA A 48 -7.35 -18.50 7.13
CA ALA A 48 -7.80 -19.75 7.75
C ALA A 48 -8.23 -20.79 6.70
N ILE A 49 -8.90 -20.39 5.61
CA ILE A 49 -9.26 -21.29 4.51
C ILE A 49 -8.00 -21.80 3.76
N LEU A 50 -7.04 -20.92 3.50
CA LEU A 50 -5.79 -21.31 2.83
C LEU A 50 -5.01 -22.34 3.66
N ASN A 51 -5.13 -22.26 4.99
CA ASN A 51 -4.47 -23.12 5.96
C ASN A 51 -5.40 -24.19 6.57
N VAL A 52 -6.50 -24.53 5.89
CA VAL A 52 -7.57 -25.38 6.41
C VAL A 52 -7.10 -26.71 7.01
N TRP A 53 -6.05 -27.31 6.48
CA TRP A 53 -5.51 -28.60 6.93
C TRP A 53 -4.72 -28.51 8.26
N TRP A 54 -4.36 -27.31 8.68
CA TRP A 54 -3.60 -27.04 9.92
C TRP A 54 -4.43 -26.25 10.94
N ARG A 55 -5.75 -26.12 10.72
CA ARG A 55 -6.64 -25.39 11.62
C ARG A 55 -7.50 -26.36 12.42
N GLU A 56 -7.81 -25.95 13.65
CA GLU A 56 -8.77 -26.67 14.46
C GLU A 56 -10.10 -26.75 13.74
N ARG A 57 -10.65 -27.95 13.71
CA ARG A 57 -11.86 -28.25 12.96
C ARG A 57 -12.89 -28.92 13.84
N ASN A 58 -14.12 -28.40 13.82
CA ASN A 58 -15.29 -29.02 14.40
C ASN A 58 -16.35 -29.22 13.30
N GLY A 59 -16.44 -30.43 12.76
CA GLY A 59 -17.35 -30.75 11.65
C GLY A 59 -17.05 -29.94 10.37
N SER A 60 -17.95 -29.02 10.03
CA SER A 60 -17.82 -28.12 8.87
C SER A 60 -17.33 -26.70 9.23
N THR A 61 -16.97 -26.49 10.50
CA THR A 61 -16.45 -25.21 11.01
C THR A 61 -14.97 -25.33 11.27
N ILE A 62 -14.19 -24.32 10.87
CA ILE A 62 -12.77 -24.16 11.21
C ILE A 62 -12.57 -22.91 12.04
N THR A 63 -11.50 -22.88 12.83
CA THR A 63 -11.15 -21.73 13.67
C THR A 63 -9.86 -21.09 13.18
N ALA A 64 -9.93 -19.80 12.82
CA ALA A 64 -8.75 -18.98 12.53
C ALA A 64 -7.95 -18.78 13.81
N ASN A 65 -6.64 -18.99 13.74
CA ASN A 65 -5.73 -18.82 14.86
C ASN A 65 -4.97 -17.48 14.81
N GLU A 66 -4.04 -17.29 15.73
CA GLU A 66 -3.23 -16.07 15.81
C GLU A 66 -2.33 -15.85 14.59
N ASP A 67 -1.85 -16.91 13.94
CA ASP A 67 -1.04 -16.78 12.72
C ASP A 67 -1.85 -16.18 11.59
N ASP A 68 -3.10 -16.61 11.40
CA ASP A 68 -4.01 -16.05 10.38
C ASP A 68 -4.30 -14.57 10.65
N ILE A 69 -4.47 -14.21 11.94
CA ILE A 69 -4.66 -12.82 12.35
C ILE A 69 -3.41 -12.00 12.02
N ASN A 70 -2.23 -12.48 12.39
CA ASN A 70 -0.98 -11.78 12.17
C ASN A 70 -0.68 -11.59 10.67
N GLU A 71 -0.86 -12.63 9.86
CA GLU A 71 -0.65 -12.52 8.40
C GLU A 71 -1.67 -11.60 7.74
N ALA A 72 -2.92 -11.61 8.19
CA ALA A 72 -3.94 -10.68 7.72
C ALA A 72 -3.57 -9.22 8.05
N PHE A 73 -3.08 -8.93 9.26
CA PHE A 73 -2.61 -7.59 9.63
C PHE A 73 -1.38 -7.16 8.83
N LYS A 74 -0.41 -8.04 8.59
CA LYS A 74 0.76 -7.75 7.74
C LYS A 74 0.34 -7.37 6.32
N LEU A 75 -0.61 -8.12 5.74
CA LEU A 75 -1.13 -7.81 4.43
C LEU A 75 -1.93 -6.51 4.44
N TRP A 76 -2.78 -6.33 5.46
CA TRP A 76 -3.56 -5.11 5.65
C TRP A 76 -2.69 -3.86 5.70
N ASP A 77 -1.59 -3.90 6.45
CA ASP A 77 -0.66 -2.77 6.58
C ASP A 77 -0.06 -2.34 5.24
N LYS A 78 0.18 -3.28 4.33
CA LYS A 78 0.70 -2.97 2.99
C LYS A 78 -0.32 -2.23 2.10
N ILE A 79 -1.61 -2.48 2.29
CA ILE A 79 -2.67 -1.91 1.44
C ILE A 79 -3.41 -0.74 2.09
N ALA A 80 -3.37 -0.62 3.42
CA ALA A 80 -4.13 0.38 4.17
C ALA A 80 -3.77 1.81 3.76
N VAL A 81 -2.49 2.11 3.60
CA VAL A 81 -2.01 3.45 3.22
C VAL A 81 -2.49 3.84 1.83
N SER A 82 -2.38 2.95 0.85
CA SER A 82 -2.87 3.23 -0.51
C SER A 82 -4.37 3.45 -0.54
N GLN A 83 -5.12 2.70 0.29
CA GLN A 83 -6.56 2.90 0.43
C GLN A 83 -6.90 4.21 1.18
N GLU A 84 -6.08 4.63 2.14
CA GLU A 84 -6.25 5.90 2.83
C GLU A 84 -6.08 7.09 1.89
N LEU A 85 -5.12 7.01 0.99
CA LEU A 85 -4.85 8.01 -0.04
C LEU A 85 -5.80 7.90 -1.25
N ASN A 86 -6.69 6.91 -1.26
CA ASN A 86 -7.56 6.57 -2.39
C ASN A 86 -6.76 6.30 -3.69
N LEU A 87 -5.59 5.70 -3.54
CA LEU A 87 -4.70 5.34 -4.64
C LEU A 87 -4.77 3.83 -4.92
N PRO A 88 -4.70 3.39 -6.17
CA PRO A 88 -4.40 2.02 -6.50
C PRO A 88 -3.04 1.61 -5.91
N PRO A 89 -2.90 0.38 -5.36
CA PRO A 89 -1.66 -0.06 -4.74
C PRO A 89 -0.42 0.08 -5.64
N TYR A 90 -0.56 -0.18 -6.95
CA TYR A 90 0.57 -0.08 -7.89
C TYR A 90 1.08 1.37 -8.06
N ILE A 91 0.21 2.38 -7.98
CA ILE A 91 0.59 3.80 -8.04
C ILE A 91 1.31 4.21 -6.76
N TYR A 92 0.80 3.76 -5.60
CA TYR A 92 1.46 4.02 -4.34
C TYR A 92 2.84 3.34 -4.25
N ASN A 93 2.97 2.10 -4.74
CA ASN A 93 4.25 1.41 -4.82
C ASN A 93 5.21 2.13 -5.77
N LEU A 94 4.75 2.59 -6.93
CA LEU A 94 5.57 3.39 -7.85
C LEU A 94 6.09 4.67 -7.17
N TYR A 95 5.25 5.37 -6.42
CA TYR A 95 5.70 6.52 -5.65
C TYR A 95 6.80 6.14 -4.65
N LYS A 96 6.57 5.08 -3.86
CA LYS A 96 7.46 4.65 -2.77
C LYS A 96 8.78 4.04 -3.26
N GLU A 97 8.75 3.28 -4.36
CA GLU A 97 9.90 2.49 -4.83
C GLU A 97 10.68 3.16 -5.98
N VAL A 98 10.06 4.12 -6.66
CA VAL A 98 10.66 4.79 -7.82
C VAL A 98 10.84 6.29 -7.58
N ILE A 99 9.72 7.01 -7.33
CA ILE A 99 9.75 8.47 -7.28
C ILE A 99 10.49 8.97 -6.05
N LEU A 100 10.12 8.51 -4.87
CA LEU A 100 10.71 8.96 -3.60
C LEU A 100 12.21 8.67 -3.53
N PRO A 101 12.70 7.44 -3.80
CA PRO A 101 14.14 7.16 -3.78
C PRO A 101 14.93 7.94 -4.84
N ALA A 102 14.37 8.12 -6.04
CA ALA A 102 15.02 8.93 -7.08
C ALA A 102 15.18 10.39 -6.65
N TRP A 103 14.15 10.93 -5.99
CA TRP A 103 14.18 12.29 -5.47
C TRP A 103 15.15 12.45 -4.28
N GLU A 104 15.18 11.48 -3.37
CA GLU A 104 16.13 11.45 -2.25
C GLU A 104 17.58 11.42 -2.74
N VAL A 105 17.91 10.52 -3.68
CA VAL A 105 19.25 10.44 -4.28
C VAL A 105 19.64 11.76 -4.95
N LYS A 106 18.73 12.36 -5.72
CA LYS A 106 19.00 13.64 -6.41
C LYS A 106 19.28 14.79 -5.45
N ASN A 107 18.77 14.74 -4.23
CA ASN A 107 18.90 15.79 -3.24
C ASN A 107 19.89 15.45 -2.10
N SER A 108 20.42 14.20 -2.01
CA SER A 108 21.29 13.75 -0.92
C SER A 108 22.66 14.44 -0.86
N ASP A 109 23.20 14.84 -2.01
CA ASP A 109 24.57 15.41 -2.11
C ASP A 109 24.60 16.94 -2.01
N ARG A 110 23.48 17.58 -1.66
CA ARG A 110 23.41 19.04 -1.57
C ARG A 110 23.64 19.51 -0.15
N SER A 111 24.48 20.56 0.00
CA SER A 111 24.66 21.23 1.29
C SER A 111 23.38 21.97 1.71
N GLU A 112 23.07 21.96 3.01
CA GLU A 112 21.88 22.65 3.57
C GLU A 112 21.79 24.12 3.13
N VAL A 113 22.93 24.81 3.02
CA VAL A 113 23.01 26.21 2.58
C VAL A 113 22.54 26.38 1.13
N PHE A 114 22.78 25.39 0.28
CA PHE A 114 22.35 25.42 -1.12
C PHE A 114 20.84 25.14 -1.27
N GLU A 115 20.29 24.32 -0.40
CA GLU A 115 18.84 24.05 -0.34
C GLU A 115 18.04 25.28 0.12
N GLU A 116 18.55 26.06 1.08
CA GLU A 116 17.90 27.31 1.52
C GLU A 116 17.79 28.36 0.42
N ILE A 117 18.75 28.42 -0.50
CA ILE A 117 18.80 29.44 -1.56
C ILE A 117 18.03 29.00 -2.83
N THR A 118 18.11 27.73 -3.19
CA THR A 118 17.59 27.23 -4.49
C THR A 118 16.40 26.28 -4.39
N GLY A 119 16.04 25.88 -3.15
CA GLY A 119 15.02 24.85 -2.92
C GLY A 119 15.49 23.45 -3.36
N LYS A 120 14.65 22.45 -3.11
CA LYS A 120 14.89 21.07 -3.53
C LYS A 120 14.63 20.89 -5.01
N LEU A 121 15.48 20.09 -5.67
CA LEU A 121 15.33 19.79 -7.10
C LEU A 121 14.16 18.84 -7.33
N GLY A 122 13.28 19.19 -8.23
CA GLY A 122 12.25 18.31 -8.76
C GLY A 122 12.82 17.20 -9.65
N LEU A 123 12.04 16.15 -9.86
CA LEU A 123 12.33 15.10 -10.85
C LEU A 123 11.68 15.44 -12.18
N SER A 124 12.41 15.28 -13.27
CA SER A 124 11.83 15.28 -14.61
C SER A 124 11.06 13.96 -14.85
N ARG A 125 10.12 14.00 -15.79
CA ARG A 125 9.38 12.78 -16.20
C ARG A 125 10.31 11.70 -16.74
N GLN A 126 11.37 12.10 -17.46
CA GLN A 126 12.35 11.16 -17.99
C GLN A 126 13.10 10.44 -16.87
N GLU A 127 13.55 11.16 -15.84
CA GLU A 127 14.20 10.55 -14.69
C GLU A 127 13.30 9.53 -13.98
N VAL A 128 11.99 9.80 -13.90
CA VAL A 128 11.02 8.83 -13.34
C VAL A 128 10.90 7.58 -14.21
N LEU A 129 10.86 7.74 -15.55
CA LEU A 129 10.79 6.61 -16.48
C LEU A 129 12.05 5.74 -16.42
N ASP A 130 13.22 6.37 -16.41
CA ASP A 130 14.51 5.69 -16.33
C ASP A 130 14.65 4.92 -15.01
N LYS A 131 14.29 5.56 -13.90
CA LYS A 131 14.28 4.89 -12.58
C LYS A 131 13.27 3.76 -12.50
N HIS A 132 12.10 3.91 -13.11
CA HIS A 132 11.11 2.82 -13.20
C HIS A 132 11.68 1.61 -13.96
N PHE A 133 12.38 1.87 -15.08
CA PHE A 133 13.03 0.80 -15.84
C PHE A 133 14.13 0.10 -15.02
N GLU A 134 14.93 0.88 -14.28
CA GLU A 134 15.96 0.34 -13.38
C GLU A 134 15.37 -0.60 -12.32
N VAL A 135 14.27 -0.18 -11.68
CA VAL A 135 13.66 -0.94 -10.56
C VAL A 135 12.89 -2.17 -11.05
N TYR A 136 12.12 -2.03 -12.13
CA TYR A 136 11.18 -3.09 -12.54
C TYR A 136 11.60 -3.84 -13.81
N GLY A 137 12.65 -3.40 -14.51
CA GLY A 137 13.13 -4.02 -15.75
C GLY A 137 12.15 -3.91 -16.94
N ARG A 138 11.14 -3.04 -16.85
CA ARG A 138 10.12 -2.85 -17.88
C ARG A 138 9.85 -1.37 -18.13
N MET A 139 9.53 -1.03 -19.37
CA MET A 139 9.16 0.34 -19.74
C MET A 139 7.80 0.70 -19.17
N LEU A 140 7.69 1.90 -18.61
CA LEU A 140 6.42 2.54 -18.28
C LEU A 140 6.02 3.46 -19.46
N ASP A 141 4.75 3.39 -19.86
CA ASP A 141 4.25 4.28 -20.89
C ASP A 141 4.24 5.75 -20.40
N SER A 142 4.91 6.61 -21.16
CA SER A 142 5.01 8.04 -20.86
C SER A 142 3.65 8.74 -20.86
N HIS A 143 2.71 8.30 -21.71
CA HIS A 143 1.36 8.84 -21.74
C HIS A 143 0.60 8.43 -20.47
N GLN A 144 0.70 7.17 -20.04
CA GLN A 144 0.10 6.68 -18.81
C GLN A 144 0.67 7.42 -17.58
N LEU A 145 2.00 7.63 -17.54
CA LEU A 145 2.63 8.39 -16.46
C LEU A 145 2.03 9.80 -16.37
N ARG A 146 1.98 10.51 -17.53
CA ARG A 146 1.54 11.91 -17.59
C ARG A 146 0.04 12.09 -17.34
N GLN A 147 -0.81 11.23 -17.92
CA GLN A 147 -2.25 11.45 -17.93
C GLN A 147 -2.98 10.78 -16.76
N GLN A 148 -2.39 9.77 -16.17
CA GLN A 148 -3.05 8.99 -15.12
C GLN A 148 -2.28 9.01 -13.80
N ILE A 149 -1.00 8.63 -13.80
CA ILE A 149 -0.26 8.37 -12.57
C ILE A 149 0.05 9.67 -11.83
N LEU A 150 0.70 10.63 -12.49
CA LEU A 150 1.09 11.89 -11.86
C LEU A 150 -0.13 12.70 -11.36
N PRO A 151 -1.24 12.85 -12.11
CA PRO A 151 -2.43 13.53 -11.60
C PRO A 151 -3.04 12.84 -10.37
N MET A 152 -3.02 11.51 -10.30
CA MET A 152 -3.52 10.79 -9.13
C MET A 152 -2.63 11.01 -7.91
N LEU A 153 -1.31 11.00 -8.07
CA LEU A 153 -0.36 11.28 -6.99
C LEU A 153 -0.47 12.73 -6.49
N GLU A 154 -0.67 13.68 -7.40
CA GLU A 154 -0.89 15.09 -7.08
C GLU A 154 -2.21 15.30 -6.34
N THR A 155 -3.31 14.69 -6.81
CA THR A 155 -4.61 14.70 -6.11
C THR A 155 -4.53 14.10 -4.71
N ALA A 156 -3.69 13.09 -4.53
CA ALA A 156 -3.42 12.48 -3.22
C ALA A 156 -2.49 13.33 -2.33
N GLY A 157 -1.94 14.44 -2.84
CA GLY A 157 -1.04 15.34 -2.11
C GLY A 157 0.37 14.76 -1.88
N LEU A 158 0.78 13.76 -2.66
CA LEU A 158 2.10 13.13 -2.53
C LEU A 158 3.19 13.85 -3.35
N ILE A 159 2.80 14.52 -4.42
CA ILE A 159 3.68 15.29 -5.29
C ILE A 159 3.02 16.62 -5.66
N VAL A 160 3.82 17.54 -6.16
CA VAL A 160 3.39 18.75 -6.85
C VAL A 160 4.01 18.75 -8.23
N GLN A 161 3.25 19.08 -9.27
CA GLN A 161 3.75 19.25 -10.63
C GLN A 161 4.04 20.72 -10.88
N GLU A 162 5.29 21.03 -11.24
CA GLU A 162 5.72 22.36 -11.61
C GLU A 162 6.22 22.36 -13.05
N GLN A 163 6.09 23.50 -13.70
CA GLN A 163 6.65 23.68 -15.03
C GLN A 163 8.15 23.91 -14.90
N ASP A 164 8.95 23.18 -15.67
CA ASP A 164 10.39 23.38 -15.71
C ASP A 164 10.69 24.78 -16.27
N PRO A 165 11.37 25.66 -15.52
CA PRO A 165 11.71 27.01 -15.99
C PRO A 165 12.57 27.01 -17.26
N SER A 166 13.28 25.91 -17.52
CA SER A 166 14.12 25.75 -18.72
C SER A 166 13.33 25.25 -19.95
N ASP A 167 12.16 24.65 -19.74
CA ASP A 167 11.28 24.18 -20.83
C ASP A 167 10.30 25.28 -21.26
N LYS A 168 10.68 26.03 -22.28
CA LYS A 168 9.90 27.12 -22.84
C LYS A 168 8.78 26.67 -23.81
N ARG A 169 8.34 25.43 -23.77
CA ARG A 169 7.28 24.90 -24.63
C ARG A 169 5.90 24.98 -24.02
#